data_312d8e62318802519c8f6fd3ed6bff75
#
_entry.id   312d8e62318802519c8f6fd3ed6bff75
#
_cell.length_a   1.000
_cell.length_b   1.000
_cell.length_c   1.000
_cell.angle_alpha   90.00
_cell.angle_beta   90.00
_cell.angle_gamma   90.00
#
_symmetry.space_group_name_H-M   'P 1'
#
loop_
_entity.id
_entity.type
_entity.pdbx_description
1 polymer ?
#
loop_
_entity_poly.entity_id
_entity_poly.type
_entity_poly.pdbx_seq_one_letter_code
_entity_poly.pdbx_strand_id
1 'polypeptide(L)'
;MIIDVHGHYTTAPKALEDWRNQQIAGINDPSARPKVSELKISDDELRESIVNNQLKKMQERGSDLTIFSPRASFMAHHIGDFNVSSTWAAICNELCARVSQLFPDSFIGAAMLPQSPGVDPKTCIPELEKCVNEYGFVGINLNPDPSGGHWTSPPLPDRHWYPIYEKMVELDIPAMIHVSTSCNACFHTTGAHYLNADTTAFMQCLTSDLFKQFPTLKFLIPHGGGAVPYHWGRFRGLAQELKKPLLKEHLLQNIYFDTCVYHQPGIDLLTKVIPVDNILFASEMIGAVRGIDPETGFPYDDTKRYIEASTILTPQDKQKVYEGNARRVFPRLNKALKAKGK
;
A
#
# COMPACT_ATOMS: atom_id res chain seq x y z
N MET A 1 14.39 12.16 9.80
CA MET A 1 13.98 10.75 9.73
C MET A 1 13.57 10.42 8.29
N ILE A 2 13.81 9.19 7.82
CA ILE A 2 13.35 8.71 6.51
C ILE A 2 12.29 7.63 6.74
N ILE A 3 11.04 7.93 6.39
CA ILE A 3 9.88 7.07 6.57
C ILE A 3 9.47 6.53 5.21
N ASP A 4 9.63 5.22 5.02
CA ASP A 4 9.18 4.49 3.85
C ASP A 4 7.71 4.08 4.05
N VAL A 5 6.80 4.65 3.25
CA VAL A 5 5.37 4.40 3.42
C VAL A 5 4.85 3.19 2.66
N HIS A 6 5.71 2.49 1.90
CA HIS A 6 5.32 1.37 1.05
C HIS A 6 6.26 0.17 1.23
N GLY A 7 6.02 -0.59 2.27
CA GLY A 7 6.75 -1.83 2.56
C GLY A 7 5.82 -3.04 2.63
N HIS A 8 6.34 -4.20 2.17
CA HIS A 8 5.61 -5.46 2.20
C HIS A 8 6.42 -6.59 2.82
N TYR A 9 5.75 -7.46 3.57
CA TYR A 9 6.37 -8.66 4.12
C TYR A 9 6.53 -9.74 3.03
N THR A 10 7.52 -9.55 2.16
CA THR A 10 7.80 -10.45 1.02
C THR A 10 8.75 -11.58 1.34
N THR A 11 9.33 -11.60 2.54
CA THR A 11 10.33 -12.55 3.00
C THR A 11 9.85 -13.39 4.20
N ALA A 12 8.54 -13.48 4.38
CA ALA A 12 7.95 -14.29 5.45
C ALA A 12 8.43 -15.74 5.38
N PRO A 13 8.53 -16.44 6.53
CA PRO A 13 8.96 -17.84 6.58
C PRO A 13 8.16 -18.74 5.63
N LYS A 14 8.85 -19.72 5.03
CA LYS A 14 8.25 -20.63 4.03
C LYS A 14 7.00 -21.35 4.55
N ALA A 15 6.91 -21.60 5.84
CA ALA A 15 5.74 -22.22 6.47
C ALA A 15 4.44 -21.47 6.17
N LEU A 16 4.49 -20.12 6.00
CA LEU A 16 3.33 -19.31 5.62
C LEU A 16 2.85 -19.66 4.21
N GLU A 17 3.76 -19.76 3.26
CA GLU A 17 3.44 -20.11 1.86
C GLU A 17 2.94 -21.55 1.76
N ASP A 18 3.57 -22.49 2.47
CA ASP A 18 3.17 -23.88 2.48
C ASP A 18 1.75 -24.05 3.06
N TRP A 19 1.43 -23.34 4.14
CA TRP A 19 0.09 -23.33 4.72
C TRP A 19 -0.93 -22.74 3.72
N ARG A 20 -0.60 -21.64 3.06
CA ARG A 20 -1.47 -21.03 2.04
C ARG A 20 -1.72 -21.96 0.87
N ASN A 21 -0.71 -22.66 0.39
CA ASN A 21 -0.83 -23.62 -0.71
C ASN A 21 -1.78 -24.77 -0.32
N GLN A 22 -1.73 -25.25 0.92
CA GLN A 22 -2.66 -26.26 1.44
C GLN A 22 -4.10 -25.70 1.53
N GLN A 23 -4.26 -24.45 2.00
CA GLN A 23 -5.57 -23.79 2.04
C GLN A 23 -6.17 -23.69 0.63
N ILE A 24 -5.35 -23.31 -0.37
CA ILE A 24 -5.78 -23.21 -1.77
C ILE A 24 -6.14 -24.59 -2.34
N ALA A 25 -5.34 -25.61 -2.08
CA ALA A 25 -5.64 -26.97 -2.51
C ALA A 25 -6.97 -27.50 -1.92
N GLY A 26 -7.30 -27.09 -0.70
CA GLY A 26 -8.55 -27.45 -0.01
C GLY A 26 -9.75 -26.54 -0.30
N ILE A 27 -9.71 -25.70 -1.36
CA ILE A 27 -10.84 -24.75 -1.62
C ILE A 27 -12.17 -25.46 -1.79
N ASN A 28 -12.18 -26.55 -2.55
CA ASN A 28 -13.40 -27.33 -2.84
C ASN A 28 -13.72 -28.38 -1.78
N ASP A 29 -12.85 -28.58 -0.80
CA ASP A 29 -13.05 -29.47 0.33
C ASP A 29 -12.64 -28.78 1.65
N PRO A 30 -13.58 -28.12 2.34
CA PRO A 30 -13.28 -27.43 3.59
C PRO A 30 -12.66 -28.34 4.68
N SER A 31 -12.90 -29.66 4.63
CA SER A 31 -12.33 -30.59 5.61
C SER A 31 -10.83 -30.86 5.37
N ALA A 32 -10.35 -30.64 4.15
CA ALA A 32 -8.94 -30.75 3.77
C ALA A 32 -8.14 -29.45 3.99
N ARG A 33 -8.79 -28.33 4.36
CA ARG A 33 -8.10 -27.05 4.63
C ARG A 33 -7.30 -27.16 5.93
N PRO A 34 -6.08 -26.63 5.98
CA PRO A 34 -5.28 -26.61 7.20
C PRO A 34 -5.95 -25.70 8.25
N LYS A 35 -5.86 -26.08 9.51
CA LYS A 35 -6.32 -25.23 10.63
C LYS A 35 -5.28 -24.14 10.88
N VAL A 36 -5.74 -22.96 11.33
CA VAL A 36 -4.84 -21.86 11.72
C VAL A 36 -3.86 -22.31 12.82
N SER A 37 -4.33 -23.15 13.75
CA SER A 37 -3.50 -23.70 14.83
C SER A 37 -2.35 -24.61 14.36
N GLU A 38 -2.37 -25.07 13.12
CA GLU A 38 -1.32 -25.88 12.52
C GLU A 38 -0.17 -25.02 11.95
N LEU A 39 -0.43 -23.75 11.67
CA LEU A 39 0.62 -22.82 11.26
C LEU A 39 1.48 -22.47 12.47
N LYS A 40 2.73 -22.92 12.46
CA LYS A 40 3.73 -22.64 13.49
C LYS A 40 4.84 -21.80 12.89
N ILE A 41 4.89 -20.54 13.27
CA ILE A 41 5.97 -19.61 12.94
C ILE A 41 6.42 -18.97 14.26
N SER A 42 7.65 -19.23 14.67
CA SER A 42 8.25 -18.68 15.87
C SER A 42 8.68 -17.23 15.68
N ASP A 43 8.88 -16.50 16.77
CA ASP A 43 9.45 -15.14 16.72
C ASP A 43 10.89 -15.15 16.22
N ASP A 44 11.64 -16.23 16.44
CA ASP A 44 13.00 -16.37 15.94
C ASP A 44 13.03 -16.50 14.41
N GLU A 45 12.12 -17.28 13.81
CA GLU A 45 11.97 -17.35 12.35
C GLU A 45 11.56 -15.98 11.77
N LEU A 46 10.67 -15.23 12.45
CA LEU A 46 10.32 -13.86 12.04
C LEU A 46 11.55 -12.94 12.13
N ARG A 47 12.32 -12.99 13.23
CA ARG A 47 13.55 -12.21 13.38
C ARG A 47 14.54 -12.50 12.27
N GLU A 48 14.82 -13.77 12.01
CA GLU A 48 15.73 -14.19 10.95
C GLU A 48 15.28 -13.67 9.58
N SER A 49 13.98 -13.79 9.24
CA SER A 49 13.42 -13.34 7.97
C SER A 49 13.57 -11.83 7.77
N ILE A 50 13.45 -11.03 8.84
CA ILE A 50 13.52 -9.56 8.80
C ILE A 50 14.97 -9.07 8.85
N VAL A 51 15.78 -9.58 9.78
CA VAL A 51 17.16 -9.13 9.98
C VAL A 51 18.02 -9.35 8.72
N ASN A 52 17.87 -10.51 8.07
CA ASN A 52 18.63 -10.85 6.88
C ASN A 52 18.13 -10.19 5.58
N ASN A 53 16.97 -9.53 5.61
CA ASN A 53 16.33 -8.96 4.44
C ASN A 53 15.96 -7.48 4.64
N GLN A 54 14.72 -7.17 5.05
CA GLN A 54 14.22 -5.78 5.09
C GLN A 54 15.06 -4.90 6.02
N LEU A 55 15.35 -5.34 7.23
CA LEU A 55 16.11 -4.53 8.18
C LEU A 55 17.55 -4.27 7.69
N LYS A 56 18.20 -5.29 7.12
CA LYS A 56 19.50 -5.12 6.47
C LYS A 56 19.45 -4.08 5.36
N LYS A 57 18.43 -4.14 4.49
CA LYS A 57 18.28 -3.17 3.39
C LYS A 57 17.98 -1.76 3.89
N MET A 58 17.14 -1.62 4.91
CA MET A 58 16.90 -0.33 5.56
C MET A 58 18.20 0.28 6.07
N GLN A 59 19.03 -0.50 6.76
CA GLN A 59 20.34 -0.04 7.27
C GLN A 59 21.31 0.33 6.14
N GLU A 60 21.43 -0.51 5.11
CA GLU A 60 22.29 -0.25 3.94
C GLU A 60 21.90 1.03 3.20
N ARG A 61 20.62 1.35 3.14
CA ARG A 61 20.06 2.49 2.39
C ARG A 61 19.78 3.71 3.26
N GLY A 62 19.89 3.58 4.60
CA GLY A 62 19.65 4.65 5.56
C GLY A 62 18.19 5.08 5.64
N SER A 63 17.27 4.13 5.62
CA SER A 63 15.85 4.32 5.95
C SER A 63 15.63 4.00 7.42
N ASP A 64 14.80 4.79 8.12
CA ASP A 64 14.63 4.68 9.57
C ASP A 64 13.39 3.87 9.96
N LEU A 65 12.29 4.02 9.23
CA LEU A 65 11.02 3.39 9.55
C LEU A 65 10.28 2.99 8.27
N THR A 66 9.66 1.83 8.28
CA THR A 66 8.80 1.36 7.18
C THR A 66 7.37 1.13 7.68
N ILE A 67 6.38 1.68 6.97
CA ILE A 67 4.98 1.25 7.10
C ILE A 67 4.88 -0.10 6.38
N PHE A 68 4.58 -1.14 7.16
CA PHE A 68 4.79 -2.52 6.75
C PHE A 68 3.49 -3.30 6.67
N SER A 69 3.16 -3.81 5.50
CA SER A 69 1.93 -4.54 5.22
C SER A 69 2.18 -5.97 4.77
N PRO A 70 1.18 -6.85 4.79
CA PRO A 70 1.26 -8.13 4.12
C PRO A 70 1.65 -7.98 2.64
N ARG A 71 2.27 -9.01 2.06
CA ARG A 71 2.63 -9.02 0.65
C ARG A 71 1.39 -8.87 -0.23
N ALA A 72 1.26 -7.75 -0.94
CA ALA A 72 0.08 -7.40 -1.72
C ALA A 72 -0.27 -8.46 -2.77
N SER A 73 0.71 -8.92 -3.58
CA SER A 73 0.50 -9.95 -4.60
C SER A 73 0.07 -11.30 -4.04
N PHE A 74 0.16 -11.51 -2.71
CA PHE A 74 -0.13 -12.78 -2.06
C PHE A 74 -1.54 -12.84 -1.49
N MET A 75 -2.24 -11.71 -1.41
CA MET A 75 -3.59 -11.68 -0.85
C MET A 75 -4.60 -12.44 -1.70
N ALA A 76 -4.59 -12.22 -3.03
CA ALA A 76 -5.41 -12.97 -3.99
C ALA A 76 -6.87 -13.16 -3.51
N HIS A 77 -7.57 -12.05 -3.27
CA HIS A 77 -8.93 -12.01 -2.71
C HIS A 77 -9.97 -12.79 -3.54
N HIS A 78 -9.69 -12.99 -4.84
CA HIS A 78 -10.51 -13.77 -5.76
C HIS A 78 -10.39 -15.29 -5.56
N ILE A 79 -9.44 -15.77 -4.74
CA ILE A 79 -9.25 -17.19 -4.47
C ILE A 79 -10.13 -17.63 -3.30
N GLY A 80 -11.07 -18.54 -3.57
CA GLY A 80 -11.98 -19.07 -2.57
C GLY A 80 -13.09 -18.11 -2.17
N ASP A 81 -13.73 -18.40 -1.03
CA ASP A 81 -14.80 -17.62 -0.45
C ASP A 81 -14.27 -16.58 0.57
N PHE A 82 -15.20 -15.85 1.18
CA PHE A 82 -14.88 -14.89 2.23
C PHE A 82 -14.14 -15.53 3.43
N ASN A 83 -14.49 -16.76 3.81
CA ASN A 83 -13.83 -17.43 4.94
C ASN A 83 -12.35 -17.73 4.63
N VAL A 84 -12.04 -18.11 3.40
CA VAL A 84 -10.66 -18.28 2.93
C VAL A 84 -9.90 -16.96 2.98
N SER A 85 -10.49 -15.89 2.46
CA SER A 85 -9.88 -14.55 2.43
C SER A 85 -9.71 -13.96 3.83
N SER A 86 -10.73 -14.05 4.70
CA SER A 86 -10.67 -13.49 6.06
C SER A 86 -9.67 -14.21 6.95
N THR A 87 -9.63 -15.55 6.88
CA THR A 87 -8.63 -16.34 7.61
C THR A 87 -7.21 -15.96 7.18
N TRP A 88 -7.00 -15.85 5.87
CA TRP A 88 -5.70 -15.48 5.32
C TRP A 88 -5.28 -14.06 5.67
N ALA A 89 -6.19 -13.08 5.57
CA ALA A 89 -5.92 -11.70 5.96
C ALA A 89 -5.53 -11.60 7.44
N ALA A 90 -6.28 -12.27 8.34
CA ALA A 90 -5.99 -12.27 9.77
C ALA A 90 -4.60 -12.84 10.09
N ILE A 91 -4.20 -13.94 9.45
CA ILE A 91 -2.85 -14.54 9.61
C ILE A 91 -1.78 -13.55 9.15
N CYS A 92 -1.92 -12.98 7.97
CA CYS A 92 -0.92 -12.09 7.42
C CYS A 92 -0.78 -10.79 8.23
N ASN A 93 -1.90 -10.21 8.69
CA ASN A 93 -1.90 -9.05 9.55
C ASN A 93 -1.26 -9.33 10.92
N GLU A 94 -1.55 -10.48 11.52
CA GLU A 94 -0.92 -10.91 12.78
C GLU A 94 0.61 -11.00 12.64
N LEU A 95 1.11 -11.58 11.56
CA LEU A 95 2.55 -11.66 11.33
C LEU A 95 3.18 -10.27 11.20
N CYS A 96 2.54 -9.34 10.50
CA CYS A 96 3.01 -7.96 10.44
C CYS A 96 2.95 -7.25 11.80
N ALA A 97 1.96 -7.56 12.62
CA ALA A 97 1.86 -7.04 13.99
C ALA A 97 3.02 -7.55 14.85
N ARG A 98 3.32 -8.87 14.81
CA ARG A 98 4.45 -9.46 15.51
C ARG A 98 5.79 -8.86 15.06
N VAL A 99 6.00 -8.67 13.76
CA VAL A 99 7.19 -7.98 13.24
C VAL A 99 7.29 -6.56 13.80
N SER A 100 6.20 -5.80 13.84
CA SER A 100 6.17 -4.45 14.42
C SER A 100 6.48 -4.44 15.93
N GLN A 101 6.07 -5.48 16.66
CA GLN A 101 6.40 -5.66 18.09
C GLN A 101 7.86 -6.07 18.31
N LEU A 102 8.42 -6.93 17.44
CA LEU A 102 9.80 -7.38 17.52
C LEU A 102 10.81 -6.29 17.12
N PHE A 103 10.42 -5.37 16.24
CA PHE A 103 11.25 -4.28 15.72
C PHE A 103 10.52 -2.93 15.75
N PRO A 104 10.09 -2.44 16.92
CA PRO A 104 9.18 -1.30 17.06
C PRO A 104 9.75 0.03 16.59
N ASP A 105 11.06 0.13 16.42
CA ASP A 105 11.72 1.34 15.92
C ASP A 105 11.87 1.37 14.40
N SER A 106 11.68 0.21 13.74
CA SER A 106 11.90 0.04 12.29
C SER A 106 10.62 -0.26 11.51
N PHE A 107 9.58 -0.83 12.14
CA PHE A 107 8.34 -1.21 11.46
C PHE A 107 7.11 -0.77 12.23
N ILE A 108 6.09 -0.33 11.49
CA ILE A 108 4.74 -0.09 11.98
C ILE A 108 3.74 -0.61 10.93
N GLY A 109 2.66 -1.27 11.37
CA GLY A 109 1.79 -2.01 10.46
C GLY A 109 0.81 -1.16 9.65
N ALA A 110 0.48 -1.66 8.44
CA ALA A 110 -0.71 -1.32 7.68
C ALA A 110 -1.50 -2.60 7.33
N ALA A 111 -2.82 -2.53 7.47
CA ALA A 111 -3.67 -3.71 7.33
C ALA A 111 -3.98 -4.05 5.88
N MET A 112 -4.09 -5.33 5.59
CA MET A 112 -4.75 -5.86 4.41
C MET A 112 -6.15 -6.33 4.79
N LEU A 113 -7.16 -5.88 4.05
CA LEU A 113 -8.56 -6.20 4.32
C LEU A 113 -9.01 -7.45 3.55
N PRO A 114 -9.89 -8.29 4.10
CA PRO A 114 -10.42 -9.49 3.42
C PRO A 114 -11.49 -9.12 2.38
N GLN A 115 -11.11 -8.41 1.34
CA GLN A 115 -12.00 -7.90 0.30
C GLN A 115 -12.35 -8.99 -0.74
N SER A 116 -13.23 -9.92 -0.40
CA SER A 116 -13.69 -10.93 -1.37
C SER A 116 -14.63 -10.33 -2.42
N PRO A 117 -14.50 -10.69 -3.72
CA PRO A 117 -15.39 -10.21 -4.76
C PRO A 117 -16.87 -10.51 -4.47
N GLY A 118 -17.74 -9.51 -4.65
CA GLY A 118 -19.18 -9.64 -4.46
C GLY A 118 -19.65 -9.70 -2.99
N VAL A 119 -18.75 -9.57 -2.02
CA VAL A 119 -19.06 -9.55 -0.59
C VAL A 119 -19.19 -8.11 -0.10
N ASP A 120 -20.14 -7.85 0.81
CA ASP A 120 -20.32 -6.52 1.41
C ASP A 120 -19.05 -6.08 2.15
N PRO A 121 -18.47 -4.91 1.83
CA PRO A 121 -17.28 -4.37 2.49
C PRO A 121 -17.41 -4.23 4.01
N LYS A 122 -18.61 -4.17 4.56
CA LYS A 122 -18.84 -4.19 6.02
C LYS A 122 -18.19 -5.39 6.70
N THR A 123 -18.06 -6.51 5.98
CA THR A 123 -17.40 -7.72 6.51
C THR A 123 -15.92 -7.51 6.79
N CYS A 124 -15.30 -6.48 6.23
CA CYS A 124 -13.90 -6.12 6.51
C CYS A 124 -13.72 -5.33 7.82
N ILE A 125 -14.78 -4.73 8.37
CA ILE A 125 -14.69 -3.80 9.52
C ILE A 125 -14.10 -4.47 10.77
N PRO A 126 -14.48 -5.69 11.18
CA PRO A 126 -13.90 -6.32 12.37
C PRO A 126 -12.38 -6.49 12.28
N GLU A 127 -11.87 -6.90 11.13
CA GLU A 127 -10.42 -7.04 10.91
C GLU A 127 -9.72 -5.67 10.90
N LEU A 128 -10.33 -4.67 10.27
CA LEU A 128 -9.83 -3.29 10.28
C LEU A 128 -9.70 -2.74 11.70
N GLU A 129 -10.77 -2.85 12.50
CA GLU A 129 -10.79 -2.39 13.89
C GLU A 129 -9.74 -3.10 14.74
N LYS A 130 -9.62 -4.42 14.60
CA LYS A 130 -8.60 -5.21 15.29
C LYS A 130 -7.19 -4.72 14.94
N CYS A 131 -6.87 -4.58 13.66
CA CYS A 131 -5.56 -4.12 13.23
C CYS A 131 -5.19 -2.74 13.77
N VAL A 132 -6.14 -1.81 13.77
CA VAL A 132 -5.88 -0.44 14.19
C VAL A 132 -5.89 -0.30 15.73
N ASN A 133 -6.83 -0.93 16.42
CA ASN A 133 -7.02 -0.72 17.84
C ASN A 133 -6.18 -1.66 18.71
N GLU A 134 -5.96 -2.90 18.28
CA GLU A 134 -5.20 -3.89 19.04
C GLU A 134 -3.73 -3.97 18.58
N TYR A 135 -3.48 -3.94 17.27
CA TYR A 135 -2.13 -4.04 16.70
C TYR A 135 -1.43 -2.69 16.52
N GLY A 136 -2.18 -1.57 16.60
CA GLY A 136 -1.63 -0.22 16.46
C GLY A 136 -1.27 0.14 15.02
N PHE A 137 -1.90 -0.48 14.05
CA PHE A 137 -1.67 -0.17 12.63
C PHE A 137 -2.10 1.25 12.29
N VAL A 138 -1.41 1.88 11.35
CA VAL A 138 -1.55 3.31 11.05
C VAL A 138 -2.24 3.60 9.71
N GLY A 139 -2.54 2.56 8.93
CA GLY A 139 -3.20 2.66 7.64
C GLY A 139 -3.67 1.29 7.14
N ILE A 140 -4.22 1.28 5.94
CA ILE A 140 -4.64 0.06 5.25
C ILE A 140 -4.17 0.04 3.80
N ASN A 141 -4.08 -1.16 3.21
CA ASN A 141 -4.10 -1.35 1.77
C ASN A 141 -5.55 -1.63 1.36
N LEU A 142 -6.11 -0.76 0.51
CA LEU A 142 -7.45 -0.91 -0.05
C LEU A 142 -7.33 -1.39 -1.49
N ASN A 143 -7.87 -2.56 -1.78
CA ASN A 143 -7.85 -3.13 -3.12
C ASN A 143 -9.02 -2.59 -3.96
N PRO A 144 -8.77 -1.81 -5.02
CA PRO A 144 -9.83 -1.27 -5.88
C PRO A 144 -10.43 -2.34 -6.83
N ASP A 145 -9.73 -3.46 -7.03
CA ASP A 145 -10.18 -4.60 -7.84
C ASP A 145 -9.93 -5.94 -7.15
N PRO A 146 -10.76 -6.32 -6.17
CA PRO A 146 -10.64 -7.63 -5.50
C PRO A 146 -10.79 -8.83 -6.45
N SER A 147 -11.32 -8.62 -7.65
CA SER A 147 -11.58 -9.69 -8.63
C SER A 147 -10.36 -10.13 -9.43
N GLY A 148 -9.18 -9.57 -9.16
CA GLY A 148 -7.93 -10.00 -9.80
C GLY A 148 -7.83 -9.63 -11.28
N GLY A 149 -8.14 -8.41 -11.64
CA GLY A 149 -8.00 -7.90 -13.01
C GLY A 149 -9.28 -7.94 -13.85
N HIS A 150 -10.43 -8.28 -13.24
CA HIS A 150 -11.71 -8.34 -13.95
C HIS A 150 -12.64 -7.15 -13.64
N TRP A 151 -12.31 -6.33 -12.65
CA TRP A 151 -13.05 -5.11 -12.27
C TRP A 151 -14.55 -5.35 -12.08
N THR A 152 -14.91 -6.43 -11.38
CA THR A 152 -16.31 -6.79 -11.14
C THR A 152 -16.93 -6.06 -9.95
N SER A 153 -16.11 -5.44 -9.09
CA SER A 153 -16.58 -4.62 -7.97
C SER A 153 -16.97 -3.22 -8.44
N PRO A 154 -17.89 -2.54 -7.73
CA PRO A 154 -18.20 -1.13 -7.99
C PRO A 154 -16.94 -0.25 -7.90
N PRO A 155 -16.90 0.88 -8.65
CA PRO A 155 -15.76 1.80 -8.59
C PRO A 155 -15.62 2.41 -7.19
N LEU A 156 -14.39 2.83 -6.83
CA LEU A 156 -14.08 3.37 -5.50
C LEU A 156 -15.05 4.45 -4.97
N PRO A 157 -15.60 5.36 -5.80
CA PRO A 157 -16.55 6.35 -5.29
C PRO A 157 -17.97 5.84 -5.06
N ASP A 158 -18.26 4.56 -5.36
CA ASP A 158 -19.58 3.99 -5.14
C ASP A 158 -19.89 3.83 -3.64
N ARG A 159 -21.17 3.95 -3.29
CA ARG A 159 -21.64 3.80 -1.91
C ARG A 159 -21.35 2.43 -1.31
N HIS A 160 -21.08 1.44 -2.13
CA HIS A 160 -20.61 0.12 -1.72
C HIS A 160 -19.41 0.20 -0.76
N TRP A 161 -18.48 1.12 -1.01
CA TRP A 161 -17.26 1.28 -0.21
C TRP A 161 -17.40 2.21 1.01
N TYR A 162 -18.51 2.93 1.14
CA TYR A 162 -18.70 3.92 2.20
C TYR A 162 -18.52 3.37 3.62
N PRO A 163 -18.95 2.15 3.96
CA PRO A 163 -18.69 1.60 5.31
C PRO A 163 -17.21 1.57 5.67
N ILE A 164 -16.32 1.27 4.71
CA ILE A 164 -14.87 1.31 4.94
C ILE A 164 -14.41 2.78 5.09
N TYR A 165 -14.90 3.70 4.27
CA TYR A 165 -14.50 5.12 4.34
C TYR A 165 -14.96 5.79 5.63
N GLU A 166 -16.17 5.52 6.07
CA GLU A 166 -16.68 5.97 7.37
C GLU A 166 -15.78 5.48 8.52
N LYS A 167 -15.40 4.21 8.49
CA LYS A 167 -14.51 3.64 9.50
C LYS A 167 -13.09 4.19 9.41
N MET A 168 -12.56 4.42 8.21
CA MET A 168 -11.24 5.06 8.04
C MET A 168 -11.22 6.49 8.60
N VAL A 169 -12.29 7.26 8.36
CA VAL A 169 -12.44 8.62 8.90
C VAL A 169 -12.56 8.59 10.42
N GLU A 170 -13.37 7.68 10.97
CA GLU A 170 -13.51 7.48 12.42
C GLU A 170 -12.17 7.14 13.08
N LEU A 171 -11.39 6.26 12.46
CA LEU A 171 -10.11 5.80 12.98
C LEU A 171 -8.94 6.74 12.64
N ASP A 172 -9.16 7.78 11.83
CA ASP A 172 -8.14 8.72 11.33
C ASP A 172 -6.95 8.01 10.68
N ILE A 173 -7.22 7.16 9.70
CA ILE A 173 -6.22 6.41 8.93
C ILE A 173 -6.39 6.62 7.43
N PRO A 174 -5.29 6.68 6.66
CA PRO A 174 -5.31 6.67 5.21
C PRO A 174 -5.39 5.24 4.64
N ALA A 175 -5.72 5.14 3.35
CA ALA A 175 -5.53 3.93 2.57
C ALA A 175 -4.48 4.13 1.47
N MET A 176 -3.59 3.17 1.32
CA MET A 176 -2.89 2.95 0.06
C MET A 176 -3.82 2.18 -0.87
N ILE A 177 -4.03 2.68 -2.07
CA ILE A 177 -4.84 2.01 -3.10
C ILE A 177 -3.96 0.97 -3.78
N HIS A 178 -4.09 -0.29 -3.41
CA HIS A 178 -3.17 -1.33 -3.88
C HIS A 178 -3.91 -2.61 -4.28
N VAL A 179 -3.83 -2.98 -5.57
CA VAL A 179 -4.37 -4.26 -6.04
C VAL A 179 -3.53 -5.45 -5.58
N SER A 180 -4.12 -6.63 -5.60
CA SER A 180 -3.44 -7.89 -5.38
C SER A 180 -2.95 -8.52 -6.70
N THR A 181 -2.68 -9.81 -6.72
CA THR A 181 -2.30 -10.52 -7.95
C THR A 181 -3.43 -10.50 -8.98
N SER A 182 -3.07 -10.61 -10.27
CA SER A 182 -4.04 -10.77 -11.34
C SER A 182 -4.24 -12.25 -11.70
N CYS A 183 -5.50 -12.66 -11.89
CA CYS A 183 -5.87 -13.93 -12.52
C CYS A 183 -6.39 -13.74 -13.95
N ASN A 184 -6.45 -12.50 -14.44
CA ASN A 184 -6.77 -12.18 -15.82
C ASN A 184 -5.52 -12.33 -16.70
N ALA A 185 -5.59 -13.22 -17.68
CA ALA A 185 -4.48 -13.53 -18.58
C ALA A 185 -3.99 -12.31 -19.41
N CYS A 186 -4.79 -11.25 -19.52
CA CYS A 186 -4.41 -10.02 -20.20
C CYS A 186 -3.41 -9.16 -19.40
N PHE A 187 -3.24 -9.41 -18.10
CA PHE A 187 -2.42 -8.56 -17.26
C PHE A 187 -1.27 -9.33 -16.61
N HIS A 188 -0.05 -8.89 -16.86
CA HIS A 188 1.06 -9.19 -15.96
C HIS A 188 0.85 -8.42 -14.65
N THR A 189 0.91 -9.10 -13.51
CA THR A 189 0.56 -8.52 -12.20
C THR A 189 1.30 -7.21 -11.91
N THR A 190 2.60 -7.23 -11.81
CA THR A 190 3.40 -6.05 -11.43
C THR A 190 3.64 -5.06 -12.57
N GLY A 191 3.74 -5.56 -13.82
CA GLY A 191 4.08 -4.73 -14.98
C GLY A 191 2.89 -4.04 -15.65
N ALA A 192 1.66 -4.49 -15.37
CA ALA A 192 0.47 -3.91 -15.99
C ALA A 192 -0.67 -3.71 -14.99
N HIS A 193 -1.08 -4.75 -14.26
CA HIS A 193 -2.26 -4.66 -13.38
C HIS A 193 -2.09 -3.59 -12.30
N TYR A 194 -0.94 -3.52 -11.64
CA TYR A 194 -0.65 -2.50 -10.63
C TYR A 194 -0.78 -1.09 -11.20
N LEU A 195 -0.03 -0.78 -12.25
CA LEU A 195 0.00 0.55 -12.85
C LEU A 195 -1.35 0.98 -13.45
N ASN A 196 -2.10 0.04 -14.02
CA ASN A 196 -3.45 0.29 -14.52
C ASN A 196 -4.42 0.60 -13.38
N ALA A 197 -4.31 -0.12 -12.27
CA ALA A 197 -5.17 0.10 -11.11
C ALA A 197 -4.94 1.47 -10.48
N ASP A 198 -3.70 1.91 -10.34
CA ASP A 198 -3.35 3.24 -9.85
C ASP A 198 -3.97 4.34 -10.70
N THR A 199 -3.78 4.23 -12.01
CA THR A 199 -4.34 5.18 -12.98
C THR A 199 -5.87 5.19 -12.96
N THR A 200 -6.48 4.01 -12.90
CA THR A 200 -7.93 3.83 -12.84
C THR A 200 -8.52 4.43 -11.57
N ALA A 201 -7.90 4.18 -10.42
CA ALA A 201 -8.33 4.72 -9.13
C ALA A 201 -8.33 6.25 -9.12
N PHE A 202 -7.26 6.87 -9.66
CA PHE A 202 -7.20 8.31 -9.80
C PHE A 202 -8.34 8.85 -10.66
N MET A 203 -8.60 8.21 -11.83
CA MET A 203 -9.66 8.63 -12.73
C MET A 203 -11.05 8.45 -12.12
N GLN A 204 -11.29 7.38 -11.36
CA GLN A 204 -12.53 7.17 -10.61
C GLN A 204 -12.78 8.30 -9.61
N CYS A 205 -11.75 8.71 -8.86
CA CYS A 205 -11.85 9.86 -7.95
C CYS A 205 -12.11 11.16 -8.70
N LEU A 206 -11.45 11.39 -9.84
CA LEU A 206 -11.60 12.60 -10.64
C LEU A 206 -13.05 12.78 -11.14
N THR A 207 -13.70 11.71 -11.56
CA THR A 207 -15.09 11.76 -12.07
C THR A 207 -16.15 11.93 -10.98
N SER A 208 -15.79 11.76 -9.71
CA SER A 208 -16.70 11.70 -8.57
C SER A 208 -16.71 12.98 -7.71
N ASP A 209 -17.53 12.97 -6.69
CA ASP A 209 -17.52 13.94 -5.59
C ASP A 209 -17.22 13.26 -4.24
N LEU A 210 -16.48 12.16 -4.25
CA LEU A 210 -16.15 11.37 -3.05
C LEU A 210 -15.60 12.23 -1.91
N PHE A 211 -14.64 13.08 -2.20
CA PHE A 211 -14.00 13.91 -1.17
C PHE A 211 -14.82 15.11 -0.69
N LYS A 212 -15.92 15.42 -1.37
CA LYS A 212 -16.94 16.34 -0.79
C LYS A 212 -17.73 15.66 0.32
N GLN A 213 -17.96 14.34 0.18
CA GLN A 213 -18.68 13.55 1.19
C GLN A 213 -17.77 13.13 2.34
N PHE A 214 -16.50 12.86 2.05
CA PHE A 214 -15.47 12.46 3.00
C PHE A 214 -14.26 13.40 2.95
N PRO A 215 -14.35 14.64 3.46
CA PRO A 215 -13.29 15.66 3.30
C PRO A 215 -11.96 15.29 3.96
N THR A 216 -11.96 14.43 4.97
CA THR A 216 -10.77 13.99 5.69
C THR A 216 -10.22 12.65 5.21
N LEU A 217 -10.92 11.96 4.31
CA LEU A 217 -10.45 10.71 3.71
C LEU A 217 -9.18 10.95 2.91
N LYS A 218 -8.18 10.07 3.07
CA LYS A 218 -6.90 10.20 2.38
C LYS A 218 -6.57 8.92 1.65
N PHE A 219 -6.21 9.06 0.37
CA PHE A 219 -5.73 7.97 -0.47
C PHE A 219 -4.29 8.22 -0.91
N LEU A 220 -3.44 7.21 -0.75
CA LEU A 220 -2.12 7.15 -1.33
C LEU A 220 -2.19 6.25 -2.57
N ILE A 221 -1.90 6.81 -3.74
CA ILE A 221 -1.82 6.05 -4.99
C ILE A 221 -0.35 5.68 -5.20
N PRO A 222 0.01 4.39 -5.15
CA PRO A 222 1.38 3.93 -5.18
C PRO A 222 2.00 3.99 -6.58
N HIS A 223 3.23 3.52 -6.71
CA HIS A 223 4.00 3.41 -7.95
C HIS A 223 4.05 4.75 -8.72
N GLY A 224 4.26 5.85 -7.98
CA GLY A 224 4.27 7.20 -8.53
C GLY A 224 2.93 7.63 -9.12
N GLY A 225 1.84 6.94 -8.83
CA GLY A 225 0.51 7.21 -9.39
C GLY A 225 0.28 6.55 -10.76
N GLY A 226 1.02 5.50 -11.10
CA GLY A 226 0.91 4.84 -12.40
C GLY A 226 1.20 5.80 -13.56
N ALA A 227 0.28 5.97 -14.50
CA ALA A 227 0.43 6.87 -15.63
C ALA A 227 0.03 8.34 -15.34
N VAL A 228 -0.44 8.66 -14.13
CA VAL A 228 -1.05 9.96 -13.82
C VAL A 228 -0.08 11.13 -14.00
N PRO A 229 1.13 11.15 -13.43
CA PRO A 229 2.04 12.28 -13.61
C PRO A 229 2.47 12.47 -15.07
N TYR A 230 2.71 11.37 -15.79
CA TYR A 230 3.08 11.43 -17.20
C TYR A 230 1.96 12.03 -18.07
N HIS A 231 0.70 11.74 -17.77
CA HIS A 231 -0.47 12.25 -18.49
C HIS A 231 -1.21 13.38 -17.76
N TRP A 232 -0.53 14.14 -16.87
CA TRP A 232 -1.15 15.17 -16.04
C TRP A 232 -1.98 16.18 -16.82
N GLY A 233 -1.52 16.60 -18.01
CA GLY A 233 -2.26 17.49 -18.90
C GLY A 233 -3.60 16.91 -19.35
N ARG A 234 -3.66 15.59 -19.61
CA ARG A 234 -4.91 14.88 -19.95
C ARG A 234 -5.91 14.93 -18.81
N PHE A 235 -5.48 14.64 -17.58
CA PHE A 235 -6.38 14.65 -16.41
C PHE A 235 -6.88 16.06 -16.09
N ARG A 236 -6.04 17.09 -16.28
CA ARG A 236 -6.48 18.49 -16.18
C ARG A 236 -7.54 18.84 -17.21
N GLY A 237 -7.35 18.44 -18.46
CA GLY A 237 -8.32 18.66 -19.53
C GLY A 237 -9.65 17.94 -19.29
N LEU A 238 -9.59 16.68 -18.85
CA LEU A 238 -10.78 15.91 -18.49
C LEU A 238 -11.54 16.52 -17.30
N ALA A 239 -10.83 16.99 -16.27
CA ALA A 239 -11.48 17.70 -15.16
C ALA A 239 -12.25 18.94 -15.64
N GLN A 240 -11.68 19.72 -16.55
CA GLN A 240 -12.34 20.86 -17.16
C GLN A 240 -13.57 20.46 -17.98
N GLU A 241 -13.45 19.45 -18.85
CA GLU A 241 -14.55 18.91 -19.66
C GLU A 241 -15.71 18.41 -18.79
N LEU A 242 -15.40 17.72 -17.70
CA LEU A 242 -16.35 17.20 -16.71
C LEU A 242 -16.86 18.28 -15.74
N LYS A 243 -16.47 19.54 -15.92
CA LYS A 243 -16.85 20.69 -15.06
C LYS A 243 -16.49 20.46 -13.58
N LYS A 244 -15.39 19.75 -13.31
CA LYS A 244 -14.83 19.59 -11.97
C LYS A 244 -13.93 20.78 -11.63
N PRO A 245 -13.72 21.09 -10.35
CA PRO A 245 -12.74 22.08 -9.93
C PRO A 245 -11.32 21.72 -10.41
N LEU A 246 -10.37 22.65 -10.25
CA LEU A 246 -8.96 22.37 -10.51
C LEU A 246 -8.51 21.15 -9.71
N LEU A 247 -7.63 20.31 -10.27
CA LEU A 247 -7.18 19.09 -9.61
C LEU A 247 -6.61 19.36 -8.21
N LYS A 248 -5.96 20.54 -8.03
CA LYS A 248 -5.43 20.96 -6.72
C LYS A 248 -6.53 21.09 -5.66
N GLU A 249 -7.71 21.58 -6.06
CA GLU A 249 -8.85 21.81 -5.17
C GLU A 249 -9.71 20.55 -5.04
N HIS A 250 -9.85 19.81 -6.15
CA HIS A 250 -10.74 18.67 -6.23
C HIS A 250 -10.15 17.40 -5.62
N LEU A 251 -8.86 17.15 -5.83
CA LEU A 251 -8.22 15.88 -5.48
C LEU A 251 -7.01 16.00 -4.55
N LEU A 252 -6.14 17.01 -4.75
CA LEU A 252 -4.84 17.02 -4.09
C LEU A 252 -4.87 17.42 -2.60
N GLN A 253 -6.03 17.64 -2.02
CA GLN A 253 -6.19 17.70 -0.57
C GLN A 253 -6.29 16.30 0.07
N ASN A 254 -6.65 15.29 -0.73
CA ASN A 254 -6.99 13.94 -0.29
C ASN A 254 -6.15 12.85 -0.96
N ILE A 255 -5.56 13.12 -2.15
CA ILE A 255 -4.77 12.16 -2.90
C ILE A 255 -3.28 12.50 -2.81
N TYR A 256 -2.50 11.48 -2.54
CA TYR A 256 -1.05 11.50 -2.40
C TYR A 256 -0.43 10.44 -3.30
N PHE A 257 0.86 10.58 -3.60
CA PHE A 257 1.62 9.69 -4.46
C PHE A 257 2.91 9.25 -3.75
N ASP A 258 3.37 8.06 -4.06
CA ASP A 258 4.65 7.58 -3.55
C ASP A 258 5.80 7.72 -4.55
N THR A 259 7.00 7.32 -4.16
CA THR A 259 8.22 7.41 -4.98
C THR A 259 8.66 6.06 -5.58
N CYS A 260 7.80 5.05 -5.64
CA CYS A 260 8.13 3.73 -6.21
C CYS A 260 8.16 3.75 -7.76
N VAL A 261 9.07 4.54 -8.35
CA VAL A 261 9.16 4.77 -9.80
C VAL A 261 10.40 4.11 -10.44
N TYR A 262 11.44 3.84 -9.65
CA TYR A 262 12.62 3.03 -10.00
C TYR A 262 13.56 3.59 -11.09
N HIS A 263 13.46 4.88 -11.46
CA HIS A 263 14.43 5.54 -12.34
C HIS A 263 14.40 7.05 -12.18
N GLN A 264 15.55 7.72 -12.41
CA GLN A 264 15.69 9.17 -12.19
C GLN A 264 14.74 10.03 -13.02
N PRO A 265 14.59 9.82 -14.37
CA PRO A 265 13.68 10.67 -15.15
C PRO A 265 12.22 10.61 -14.70
N GLY A 266 11.77 9.46 -14.17
CA GLY A 266 10.42 9.31 -13.63
C GLY A 266 10.24 10.08 -12.33
N ILE A 267 11.21 10.02 -11.42
CA ILE A 267 11.19 10.82 -10.17
C ILE A 267 11.25 12.32 -10.49
N ASP A 268 12.07 12.73 -11.45
CA ASP A 268 12.15 14.13 -11.86
C ASP A 268 10.83 14.62 -12.47
N LEU A 269 10.17 13.79 -13.28
CA LEU A 269 8.84 14.10 -13.79
C LEU A 269 7.81 14.20 -12.66
N LEU A 270 7.76 13.21 -11.77
CA LEU A 270 6.84 13.18 -10.63
C LEU A 270 6.97 14.45 -9.79
N THR A 271 8.20 14.79 -9.39
CA THR A 271 8.47 15.94 -8.52
C THR A 271 8.29 17.30 -9.21
N LYS A 272 8.35 17.34 -10.54
CA LYS A 272 8.05 18.53 -11.35
C LYS A 272 6.56 18.78 -11.54
N VAL A 273 5.76 17.72 -11.58
CA VAL A 273 4.34 17.78 -11.97
C VAL A 273 3.43 17.76 -10.75
N ILE A 274 3.72 16.92 -9.77
CA ILE A 274 2.93 16.78 -8.54
C ILE A 274 3.51 17.70 -7.47
N PRO A 275 2.66 18.47 -6.75
CA PRO A 275 3.12 19.29 -5.63
C PRO A 275 3.86 18.45 -4.59
N VAL A 276 4.99 18.95 -4.10
CA VAL A 276 5.84 18.21 -3.16
C VAL A 276 5.09 17.77 -1.90
N ASP A 277 4.12 18.55 -1.45
CA ASP A 277 3.28 18.20 -0.29
C ASP A 277 2.39 16.97 -0.51
N ASN A 278 2.26 16.51 -1.76
CA ASN A 278 1.50 15.30 -2.11
C ASN A 278 2.38 14.08 -2.44
N ILE A 279 3.70 14.18 -2.21
CA ILE A 279 4.66 13.10 -2.50
C ILE A 279 5.20 12.56 -1.19
N LEU A 280 5.13 11.23 -1.00
CA LEU A 280 5.67 10.52 0.15
C LEU A 280 6.80 9.58 -0.29
N PHE A 281 7.86 9.51 0.52
CA PHE A 281 8.94 8.58 0.25
C PHE A 281 8.48 7.13 0.38
N ALA A 282 8.83 6.31 -0.60
CA ALA A 282 8.58 4.88 -0.62
C ALA A 282 9.60 4.16 -1.50
N SER A 283 9.90 2.92 -1.15
CA SER A 283 10.83 2.09 -1.90
C SER A 283 10.22 0.78 -2.42
N GLU A 284 9.21 0.26 -1.74
CA GLU A 284 8.71 -1.11 -1.98
C GLU A 284 9.86 -2.12 -2.03
N MET A 285 10.85 -1.93 -1.16
CA MET A 285 12.08 -2.74 -1.19
C MET A 285 11.79 -4.23 -1.06
N ILE A 286 12.53 -5.04 -1.84
CA ILE A 286 12.34 -6.49 -1.95
C ILE A 286 10.90 -6.84 -2.41
N GLY A 287 10.25 -5.89 -3.11
CA GLY A 287 8.87 -5.99 -3.61
C GLY A 287 8.79 -6.39 -5.07
N ALA A 288 8.18 -5.51 -5.87
CA ALA A 288 7.80 -5.78 -7.26
C ALA A 288 8.98 -5.94 -8.21
N VAL A 289 10.03 -5.11 -8.06
CA VAL A 289 11.22 -5.12 -8.93
C VAL A 289 12.45 -5.42 -8.09
N ARG A 290 13.18 -6.46 -8.46
CA ARG A 290 14.39 -6.91 -7.75
C ARG A 290 15.57 -6.95 -8.72
N GLY A 291 16.76 -6.76 -8.21
CA GLY A 291 17.99 -6.87 -8.97
C GLY A 291 18.76 -5.56 -9.05
N ILE A 292 19.91 -5.65 -9.72
CA ILE A 292 20.79 -4.52 -10.00
C ILE A 292 20.51 -4.04 -11.41
N ASP A 293 20.23 -2.75 -11.56
CA ASP A 293 20.08 -2.11 -12.85
C ASP A 293 21.45 -2.08 -13.56
N PRO A 294 21.59 -2.72 -14.72
CA PRO A 294 22.86 -2.76 -15.46
C PRO A 294 23.30 -1.38 -15.98
N GLU A 295 22.38 -0.43 -16.15
CA GLU A 295 22.70 0.93 -16.62
C GLU A 295 23.31 1.80 -15.50
N THR A 296 22.91 1.58 -14.26
CA THR A 296 23.32 2.42 -13.13
C THR A 296 24.24 1.68 -12.16
N GLY A 297 24.24 0.36 -12.12
CA GLY A 297 24.99 -0.48 -11.18
C GLY A 297 24.37 -0.52 -9.77
N PHE A 298 23.13 -0.02 -9.59
CA PHE A 298 22.45 0.04 -8.29
C PHE A 298 21.14 -0.77 -8.29
N PRO A 299 20.63 -1.17 -7.10
CA PRO A 299 19.31 -1.78 -7.02
C PRO A 299 18.22 -0.87 -7.57
N TYR A 300 17.28 -1.42 -8.36
CA TYR A 300 16.13 -0.65 -8.87
C TYR A 300 15.31 -0.01 -7.76
N ASP A 301 15.08 -0.75 -6.67
CA ASP A 301 14.26 -0.36 -5.53
C ASP A 301 15.00 0.51 -4.48
N ASP A 302 16.20 1.01 -4.79
CA ASP A 302 16.89 2.04 -4.00
C ASP A 302 16.41 3.44 -4.40
N THR A 303 15.14 3.72 -4.13
CA THR A 303 14.45 4.95 -4.55
C THR A 303 14.97 6.20 -3.84
N LYS A 304 15.56 6.06 -2.63
CA LYS A 304 16.21 7.18 -1.92
C LYS A 304 17.26 7.86 -2.78
N ARG A 305 18.02 7.09 -3.51
CA ARG A 305 19.09 7.58 -4.39
C ARG A 305 18.58 8.58 -5.43
N TYR A 306 17.38 8.33 -5.99
CA TYR A 306 16.76 9.22 -6.97
C TYR A 306 16.27 10.54 -6.33
N ILE A 307 15.77 10.49 -5.10
CA ILE A 307 15.39 11.70 -4.35
C ILE A 307 16.63 12.52 -4.00
N GLU A 308 17.72 11.86 -3.55
CA GLU A 308 18.98 12.56 -3.26
C GLU A 308 19.58 13.23 -4.50
N ALA A 309 19.55 12.56 -5.64
CA ALA A 309 20.08 13.08 -6.90
C ALA A 309 19.18 14.14 -7.58
N SER A 310 17.93 14.31 -7.11
CA SER A 310 17.04 15.32 -7.69
C SER A 310 17.59 16.72 -7.53
N THR A 311 17.69 17.44 -8.64
CA THR A 311 18.06 18.86 -8.71
C THR A 311 16.84 19.78 -8.64
N ILE A 312 15.63 19.21 -8.65
CA ILE A 312 14.35 19.94 -8.59
C ILE A 312 13.95 20.20 -7.14
N LEU A 313 14.19 19.22 -6.26
CA LEU A 313 13.82 19.30 -4.86
C LEU A 313 14.85 20.07 -4.05
N THR A 314 14.40 21.10 -3.33
CA THR A 314 15.22 21.76 -2.30
C THR A 314 15.46 20.83 -1.11
N PRO A 315 16.44 21.11 -0.23
CA PRO A 315 16.61 20.34 1.02
C PRO A 315 15.34 20.28 1.87
N GLN A 316 14.56 21.35 1.92
CA GLN A 316 13.29 21.42 2.63
C GLN A 316 12.21 20.53 1.96
N ASP A 317 12.21 20.47 0.63
CA ASP A 317 11.30 19.58 -0.10
C ASP A 317 11.65 18.10 0.15
N LYS A 318 12.93 17.75 0.14
CA LYS A 318 13.40 16.41 0.49
C LYS A 318 12.98 16.02 1.91
N GLN A 319 13.08 16.92 2.88
CA GLN A 319 12.60 16.69 4.25
C GLN A 319 11.08 16.42 4.30
N LYS A 320 10.29 17.16 3.52
CA LYS A 320 8.85 16.92 3.40
C LYS A 320 8.57 15.52 2.83
N VAL A 321 9.24 15.15 1.73
CA VAL A 321 9.07 13.84 1.08
C VAL A 321 9.47 12.72 2.02
N TYR A 322 10.61 12.84 2.71
CA TYR A 322 11.10 11.79 3.60
C TYR A 322 10.30 11.60 4.89
N GLU A 323 9.75 12.68 5.44
CA GLU A 323 9.16 12.63 6.78
C GLU A 323 7.89 13.46 6.93
N GLY A 324 7.92 14.73 6.57
CA GLY A 324 6.85 15.67 6.91
C GLY A 324 5.50 15.27 6.35
N ASN A 325 5.46 14.80 5.11
CA ASN A 325 4.22 14.37 4.47
C ASN A 325 3.69 13.05 5.08
N ALA A 326 4.56 12.08 5.38
CA ALA A 326 4.16 10.85 6.04
C ALA A 326 3.51 11.13 7.40
N ARG A 327 4.10 12.00 8.22
CA ARG A 327 3.52 12.40 9.52
C ARG A 327 2.16 13.08 9.39
N ARG A 328 1.96 13.87 8.33
CA ARG A 328 0.70 14.58 8.06
C ARG A 328 -0.38 13.65 7.51
N VAL A 329 -0.01 12.73 6.63
CA VAL A 329 -0.93 11.81 5.96
C VAL A 329 -1.36 10.67 6.89
N PHE A 330 -0.47 10.23 7.79
CA PHE A 330 -0.68 9.17 8.77
C PHE A 330 -0.68 9.73 10.20
N PRO A 331 -1.79 10.32 10.70
CA PRO A 331 -1.81 10.96 12.02
C PRO A 331 -1.50 10.02 13.18
N ARG A 332 -1.91 8.74 13.07
CA ARG A 332 -1.59 7.70 14.07
C ARG A 332 -0.09 7.39 14.11
N LEU A 333 0.60 7.38 12.97
CA LEU A 333 2.06 7.27 12.89
C LEU A 333 2.70 8.44 13.63
N ASN A 334 2.28 9.67 13.33
CA ASN A 334 2.82 10.86 13.98
C ASN A 334 2.62 10.83 15.50
N LYS A 335 1.44 10.38 15.96
CA LYS A 335 1.17 10.19 17.39
C LYS A 335 2.11 9.14 18.02
N ALA A 336 2.29 8.01 17.35
CA ALA A 336 3.19 6.94 17.81
C ALA A 336 4.65 7.39 17.91
N LEU A 337 5.14 8.12 16.89
CA LEU A 337 6.50 8.68 16.88
C LEU A 337 6.69 9.73 17.99
N LYS A 338 5.76 10.65 18.16
CA LYS A 338 5.81 11.65 19.26
C LYS A 338 5.81 11.00 20.63
N ALA A 339 5.06 9.92 20.82
CA ALA A 339 5.06 9.18 22.10
C ALA A 339 6.41 8.53 22.41
N LYS A 340 7.24 8.29 21.37
CA LYS A 340 8.63 7.79 21.49
C LYS A 340 9.69 8.91 21.54
N GLY A 341 9.28 10.18 21.54
CA GLY A 341 10.20 11.33 21.51
C GLY A 341 10.88 11.56 20.16
N LYS A 342 10.28 11.05 19.11
CA LYS A 342 10.79 11.16 17.71
C LYS A 342 9.97 12.16 16.88
#